data_533bbdc416b889e9c5cb41f8b365e569
#
_entry.id   533bbdc416b889e9c5cb41f8b365e569
#
_cell.length_a   1.000
_cell.length_b   1.000
_cell.length_c   1.000
_cell.angle_alpha   90.00
_cell.angle_beta   90.00
_cell.angle_gamma   90.00
#
_symmetry.space_group_name_H-M   'P 1'
#
loop_
_entity.id
_entity.type
_entity.pdbx_description
1 polymer ?
#
loop_
_entity_poly.entity_id
_entity_poly.type
_entity_poly.pdbx_seq_one_letter_code
_entity_poly.pdbx_strand_id
1 'polypeptide(L)'
;MVGAGQMGSGVIRQLAQLPGIRLTGVCDRVVERAWEAVAASGLSADAVETADEARRVTGEGRVALAQNFSLLLGQADVLVDATGDPETGARVALAALREHKILVSMNVELDATVGAVLAYLSRAARSLYTVALGDEPAVLCEMVDFARLLGFEVICAGKGKNNRLDRDATPASVAEEAARWGMNPRMLAAFVDGTKTMAEMTALANAAGLTVDRTGMHGPLANRDDLLRVFVPEADGGILTRSGVVEYAIGDVAPGVFVVVRASDERSRRDLEYLRMGSGPYYVMHRPFHLASLEVPISVVRAALDGEVTMRAAGAPLVECVAVAKRDLAAGEELDGIGGETVYGLAVDADEARARSAMPVGVVAGGRTRREIARGQVLTEQDVQLDERSVVVQLRRLQDALVGAGVLS
;
A
#
# COMPACT_ATOMS: atom_id res chain seq x y z
N MET A 1 13.60 -4.58 11.21
CA MET A 1 12.32 -5.11 10.71
C MET A 1 11.25 -4.83 11.74
N VAL A 2 10.12 -4.22 11.37
CA VAL A 2 8.97 -3.99 12.25
C VAL A 2 7.78 -4.75 11.69
N GLY A 3 7.23 -5.67 12.48
CA GLY A 3 6.23 -6.66 12.09
C GLY A 3 6.87 -7.99 11.64
N ALA A 4 6.54 -9.08 12.37
CA ALA A 4 6.97 -10.45 12.08
C ALA A 4 5.76 -11.36 11.78
N GLY A 5 4.68 -10.79 11.24
CA GLY A 5 3.54 -11.53 10.72
C GLY A 5 3.90 -12.31 9.45
N GLN A 6 2.91 -12.82 8.74
CA GLN A 6 3.10 -13.64 7.54
C GLN A 6 4.05 -13.00 6.51
N MET A 7 3.82 -11.72 6.15
CA MET A 7 4.67 -11.01 5.19
C MET A 7 6.05 -10.71 5.78
N GLY A 8 6.11 -10.18 7.01
CA GLY A 8 7.38 -9.88 7.68
C GLY A 8 8.28 -11.08 7.85
N SER A 9 7.75 -12.25 8.20
CA SER A 9 8.52 -13.51 8.29
C SER A 9 9.11 -13.91 6.93
N GLY A 10 8.36 -13.69 5.84
CA GLY A 10 8.86 -13.90 4.49
C GLY A 10 10.04 -13.00 4.15
N VAL A 11 9.94 -11.70 4.49
CA VAL A 11 11.05 -10.74 4.31
C VAL A 11 12.27 -11.12 5.15
N ILE A 12 12.08 -11.45 6.43
CA ILE A 12 13.17 -11.89 7.34
C ILE A 12 13.94 -13.05 6.72
N ARG A 13 13.22 -14.08 6.25
CA ARG A 13 13.83 -15.24 5.59
C ARG A 13 14.59 -14.86 4.32
N GLN A 14 14.05 -13.95 3.53
CA GLN A 14 14.68 -13.53 2.29
C GLN A 14 15.94 -12.69 2.55
N LEU A 15 15.87 -11.74 3.49
CA LEU A 15 17.03 -10.92 3.88
C LEU A 15 18.18 -11.78 4.45
N ALA A 16 17.86 -12.83 5.20
CA ALA A 16 18.85 -13.74 5.78
C ALA A 16 19.68 -14.52 4.73
N GLN A 17 19.16 -14.65 3.50
CA GLN A 17 19.82 -15.36 2.41
C GLN A 17 20.70 -14.46 1.53
N LEU A 18 20.58 -13.14 1.66
CA LEU A 18 21.27 -12.20 0.79
C LEU A 18 22.64 -11.81 1.35
N PRO A 19 23.74 -12.02 0.58
CA PRO A 19 25.05 -11.57 1.00
C PRO A 19 25.10 -10.03 1.06
N GLY A 20 25.81 -9.51 2.06
CA GLY A 20 25.97 -8.06 2.25
C GLY A 20 24.85 -7.37 3.00
N ILE A 21 23.74 -8.07 3.28
CA ILE A 21 22.66 -7.58 4.15
C ILE A 21 22.74 -8.29 5.50
N ARG A 22 22.60 -7.53 6.57
CA ARG A 22 22.52 -8.07 7.93
C ARG A 22 21.22 -7.64 8.59
N LEU A 23 20.43 -8.63 9.01
CA LEU A 23 19.28 -8.40 9.88
C LEU A 23 19.79 -8.11 11.30
N THR A 24 19.67 -6.88 11.76
CA THR A 24 20.15 -6.45 13.08
C THR A 24 19.09 -6.53 14.14
N GLY A 25 17.82 -6.35 13.78
CA GLY A 25 16.74 -6.38 14.74
C GLY A 25 15.38 -6.68 14.14
N VAL A 26 14.51 -7.29 14.95
CA VAL A 26 13.10 -7.54 14.63
C VAL A 26 12.24 -7.08 15.80
N CYS A 27 11.21 -6.29 15.49
CA CYS A 27 10.21 -5.84 16.44
C CYS A 27 8.85 -6.43 16.08
N ASP A 28 8.19 -7.05 17.08
CA ASP A 28 6.77 -7.43 16.99
C ASP A 28 6.13 -7.27 18.38
N ARG A 29 4.82 -6.95 18.41
CA ARG A 29 4.07 -6.89 19.69
C ARG A 29 4.03 -8.23 20.40
N VAL A 30 4.10 -9.32 19.63
CA VAL A 30 4.22 -10.70 20.10
C VAL A 30 5.63 -11.18 19.79
N VAL A 31 6.53 -11.05 20.76
CA VAL A 31 7.97 -11.31 20.57
C VAL A 31 8.24 -12.75 20.12
N GLU A 32 7.38 -13.68 20.46
CA GLU A 32 7.44 -15.09 20.06
C GLU A 32 7.40 -15.24 18.54
N ARG A 33 6.60 -14.41 17.83
CA ARG A 33 6.57 -14.38 16.36
C ARG A 33 7.90 -13.94 15.76
N ALA A 34 8.55 -12.95 16.39
CA ALA A 34 9.88 -12.52 15.97
C ALA A 34 10.91 -13.65 16.19
N TRP A 35 10.84 -14.36 17.30
CA TRP A 35 11.65 -15.55 17.59
C TRP A 35 11.48 -16.63 16.52
N GLU A 36 10.24 -17.02 16.24
CA GLU A 36 9.92 -18.05 15.25
C GLU A 36 10.44 -17.68 13.87
N ALA A 37 10.22 -16.44 13.43
CA ALA A 37 10.65 -15.96 12.11
C ALA A 37 12.18 -15.94 11.96
N VAL A 38 12.91 -15.49 12.99
CA VAL A 38 14.37 -15.43 12.98
C VAL A 38 14.97 -16.83 13.07
N ALA A 39 14.45 -17.69 13.96
CA ALA A 39 14.90 -19.08 14.10
C ALA A 39 14.67 -19.88 12.80
N ALA A 40 13.51 -19.73 12.17
CA ALA A 40 13.19 -20.37 10.89
C ALA A 40 14.12 -19.92 9.74
N SER A 41 14.80 -18.77 9.90
CA SER A 41 15.78 -18.24 8.96
C SER A 41 17.22 -18.68 9.25
N GLY A 42 17.42 -19.52 10.26
CA GLY A 42 18.75 -20.03 10.65
C GLY A 42 19.61 -19.01 11.41
N LEU A 43 19.02 -17.89 11.86
CA LEU A 43 19.74 -16.84 12.58
C LEU A 43 19.59 -17.02 14.09
N SER A 44 20.62 -16.60 14.83
CA SER A 44 20.60 -16.53 16.29
C SER A 44 20.08 -15.17 16.74
N ALA A 45 19.27 -15.15 17.79
CA ALA A 45 18.67 -13.94 18.31
C ALA A 45 18.69 -13.89 19.83
N ASP A 46 18.45 -12.71 20.42
CA ASP A 46 18.14 -12.50 21.83
C ASP A 46 17.07 -11.43 21.99
N ALA A 47 16.20 -11.62 22.97
CA ALA A 47 15.28 -10.58 23.40
C ALA A 47 16.03 -9.48 24.15
N VAL A 48 15.63 -8.23 23.93
CA VAL A 48 16.25 -7.04 24.50
C VAL A 48 15.19 -6.09 25.06
N GLU A 49 15.51 -5.46 26.19
CA GLU A 49 14.66 -4.48 26.86
C GLU A 49 15.25 -3.06 26.83
N THR A 50 16.52 -2.94 26.43
CA THR A 50 17.22 -1.66 26.36
C THR A 50 18.00 -1.50 25.03
N ALA A 51 18.27 -0.26 24.63
CA ALA A 51 19.08 0.04 23.45
C ALA A 51 20.54 -0.43 23.60
N ASP A 52 21.07 -0.48 24.84
CA ASP A 52 22.42 -0.97 25.11
C ASP A 52 22.50 -2.49 24.94
N GLU A 53 21.49 -3.22 25.37
CA GLU A 53 21.39 -4.65 25.09
C GLU A 53 21.27 -4.92 23.59
N ALA A 54 20.44 -4.14 22.87
CA ALA A 54 20.34 -4.25 21.43
C ALA A 54 21.70 -4.04 20.74
N ARG A 55 22.49 -3.03 21.18
CA ARG A 55 23.82 -2.78 20.69
C ARG A 55 24.78 -3.95 20.97
N ARG A 56 24.74 -4.51 22.19
CA ARG A 56 25.56 -5.67 22.56
C ARG A 56 25.21 -6.88 21.70
N VAL A 57 23.93 -7.26 21.61
CA VAL A 57 23.46 -8.42 20.84
C VAL A 57 23.85 -8.32 19.37
N THR A 58 23.65 -7.14 18.76
CA THR A 58 24.00 -6.92 17.36
C THR A 58 25.52 -6.88 17.15
N GLY A 59 26.29 -6.40 18.13
CA GLY A 59 27.77 -6.44 18.12
C GLY A 59 28.32 -7.87 18.17
N GLU A 60 27.59 -8.80 18.77
CA GLU A 60 27.91 -10.24 18.82
C GLU A 60 27.43 -10.99 17.56
N GLY A 61 26.90 -10.29 16.56
CA GLY A 61 26.41 -10.88 15.30
C GLY A 61 25.05 -11.57 15.40
N ARG A 62 24.30 -11.35 16.48
CA ARG A 62 22.96 -11.89 16.71
C ARG A 62 21.88 -10.86 16.40
N VAL A 63 20.63 -11.31 16.22
CA VAL A 63 19.48 -10.44 15.97
C VAL A 63 18.85 -10.00 17.29
N ALA A 64 18.67 -8.70 17.49
CA ALA A 64 17.98 -8.17 18.65
C ALA A 64 16.46 -8.22 18.45
N LEU A 65 15.72 -8.84 19.38
CA LEU A 65 14.26 -8.95 19.34
C LEU A 65 13.64 -8.04 20.40
N ALA A 66 12.69 -7.19 20.01
CA ALA A 66 12.05 -6.23 20.89
C ALA A 66 10.55 -6.12 20.64
N GLN A 67 9.78 -5.71 21.65
CA GLN A 67 8.40 -5.28 21.50
C GLN A 67 8.29 -3.79 21.12
N ASN A 68 9.35 -3.03 21.34
CA ASN A 68 9.42 -1.60 21.00
C ASN A 68 10.54 -1.36 19.98
N PHE A 69 10.16 -0.98 18.77
CA PHE A 69 11.10 -0.74 17.68
C PHE A 69 12.11 0.39 17.98
N SER A 70 11.78 1.33 18.88
CA SER A 70 12.68 2.42 19.22
C SER A 70 14.02 1.94 19.81
N LEU A 71 14.04 0.77 20.43
CA LEU A 71 15.27 0.16 20.98
C LEU A 71 16.24 -0.28 19.88
N LEU A 72 15.74 -0.50 18.67
CA LEU A 72 16.46 -1.05 17.53
C LEU A 72 16.97 0.02 16.55
N LEU A 73 16.49 1.26 16.65
CA LEU A 73 16.79 2.33 15.68
C LEU A 73 18.30 2.59 15.50
N GLY A 74 19.04 2.60 16.59
CA GLY A 74 20.49 2.84 16.56
C GLY A 74 21.31 1.71 15.91
N GLN A 75 20.69 0.56 15.62
CA GLN A 75 21.35 -0.63 15.07
C GLN A 75 21.03 -0.88 13.60
N ALA A 76 20.23 0.00 12.98
CA ALA A 76 19.76 -0.17 11.62
C ALA A 76 20.12 1.03 10.73
N ASP A 77 20.49 0.76 9.48
CA ASP A 77 20.58 1.75 8.41
C ASP A 77 19.26 1.89 7.68
N VAL A 78 18.56 0.76 7.52
CA VAL A 78 17.26 0.65 6.86
C VAL A 78 16.23 0.05 7.82
N LEU A 79 15.09 0.70 7.95
CA LEU A 79 13.91 0.16 8.61
C LEU A 79 12.96 -0.40 7.56
N VAL A 80 12.41 -1.59 7.82
CA VAL A 80 11.34 -2.16 6.99
C VAL A 80 10.08 -2.25 7.84
N ASP A 81 9.00 -1.59 7.41
CA ASP A 81 7.68 -1.67 8.04
C ASP A 81 6.80 -2.69 7.31
N ALA A 82 6.42 -3.76 8.01
CA ALA A 82 5.50 -4.80 7.56
C ALA A 82 4.32 -4.98 8.52
N THR A 83 3.90 -3.91 9.19
CA THR A 83 2.83 -3.97 10.19
C THR A 83 1.43 -4.00 9.60
N GLY A 84 1.21 -3.39 8.43
CA GLY A 84 -0.11 -3.25 7.80
C GLY A 84 -1.10 -2.41 8.62
N ASP A 85 -0.62 -1.66 9.62
CA ASP A 85 -1.39 -0.77 10.48
C ASP A 85 -0.92 0.68 10.28
N PRO A 86 -1.78 1.59 9.76
CA PRO A 86 -1.39 2.97 9.47
C PRO A 86 -0.84 3.73 10.68
N GLU A 87 -1.39 3.52 11.87
CA GLU A 87 -0.91 4.20 13.09
C GLU A 87 0.50 3.74 13.48
N THR A 88 0.76 2.45 13.48
CA THR A 88 2.09 1.91 13.76
C THR A 88 3.10 2.34 12.70
N GLY A 89 2.72 2.25 11.42
CA GLY A 89 3.55 2.69 10.30
C GLY A 89 3.90 4.18 10.37
N ALA A 90 2.94 5.03 10.75
CA ALA A 90 3.17 6.46 10.96
C ALA A 90 4.22 6.73 12.06
N ARG A 91 4.16 6.00 13.16
CA ARG A 91 5.15 6.08 14.26
C ARG A 91 6.54 5.62 13.80
N VAL A 92 6.61 4.52 13.07
CA VAL A 92 7.87 4.01 12.49
C VAL A 92 8.44 5.02 11.52
N ALA A 93 7.61 5.59 10.65
CA ALA A 93 8.03 6.59 9.66
C ALA A 93 8.61 7.84 10.33
N LEU A 94 7.92 8.43 11.30
CA LEU A 94 8.44 9.61 12.01
C LEU A 94 9.75 9.31 12.76
N ALA A 95 9.87 8.13 13.36
CA ALA A 95 11.11 7.73 14.02
C ALA A 95 12.26 7.56 13.03
N ALA A 96 12.02 6.93 11.88
CA ALA A 96 13.00 6.82 10.81
C ALA A 96 13.47 8.18 10.31
N LEU A 97 12.53 9.08 10.04
CA LEU A 97 12.84 10.44 9.57
C LEU A 97 13.65 11.24 10.59
N ARG A 98 13.29 11.17 11.86
CA ARG A 98 14.02 11.86 12.96
C ARG A 98 15.45 11.38 13.12
N GLU A 99 15.68 10.09 12.93
CA GLU A 99 17.00 9.47 13.05
C GLU A 99 17.74 9.38 11.69
N HIS A 100 17.24 10.07 10.66
CA HIS A 100 17.78 10.06 9.30
C HIS A 100 17.99 8.65 8.72
N LYS A 101 17.10 7.72 9.05
CA LYS A 101 17.14 6.33 8.56
C LYS A 101 16.30 6.19 7.30
N ILE A 102 16.68 5.24 6.46
CA ILE A 102 15.87 4.82 5.30
C ILE A 102 14.66 4.03 5.81
N LEU A 103 13.48 4.34 5.28
CA LEU A 103 12.27 3.56 5.52
C LEU A 103 11.78 2.90 4.22
N VAL A 104 11.74 1.58 4.20
CA VAL A 104 11.08 0.75 3.19
C VAL A 104 9.78 0.23 3.77
N SER A 105 8.65 0.67 3.24
CA SER A 105 7.32 0.38 3.79
C SER A 105 6.55 -0.62 2.93
N MET A 106 6.07 -1.70 3.54
CA MET A 106 5.06 -2.60 2.95
C MET A 106 3.64 -2.17 3.33
N ASN A 107 3.49 -1.08 4.08
CA ASN A 107 2.23 -0.59 4.61
C ASN A 107 1.59 0.36 3.59
N VAL A 108 0.94 -0.21 2.59
CA VAL A 108 0.31 0.55 1.50
C VAL A 108 -0.88 1.37 2.03
N GLU A 109 -1.52 0.92 3.09
CA GLU A 109 -2.61 1.64 3.77
C GLU A 109 -2.11 2.96 4.39
N LEU A 110 -0.90 2.96 4.92
CA LEU A 110 -0.22 4.17 5.38
C LEU A 110 0.05 5.13 4.21
N ASP A 111 0.62 4.60 3.11
CA ASP A 111 0.96 5.40 1.93
C ASP A 111 -0.29 6.01 1.28
N ALA A 112 -1.36 5.24 1.11
CA ALA A 112 -2.64 5.71 0.61
C ALA A 112 -3.27 6.81 1.49
N THR A 113 -2.93 6.87 2.79
CA THR A 113 -3.50 7.80 3.76
C THR A 113 -2.67 9.08 3.91
N VAL A 114 -1.35 8.94 4.03
CA VAL A 114 -0.42 10.04 4.36
C VAL A 114 0.90 9.99 3.56
N GLY A 115 0.93 9.24 2.46
CA GLY A 115 2.14 9.06 1.64
C GLY A 115 2.71 10.37 1.11
N ALA A 116 1.86 11.34 0.75
CA ALA A 116 2.30 12.63 0.24
C ALA A 116 3.08 13.43 1.28
N VAL A 117 2.61 13.51 2.53
CA VAL A 117 3.35 14.19 3.59
C VAL A 117 4.60 13.42 4.01
N LEU A 118 4.58 12.08 4.00
CA LEU A 118 5.79 11.28 4.27
C LEU A 118 6.86 11.50 3.21
N ALA A 119 6.48 11.54 1.93
CA ALA A 119 7.37 11.87 0.84
C ALA A 119 7.97 13.29 0.97
N TYR A 120 7.16 14.27 1.38
CA TYR A 120 7.62 15.63 1.65
C TYR A 120 8.59 15.69 2.83
N LEU A 121 8.21 15.11 3.98
CA LEU A 121 9.03 15.12 5.19
C LEU A 121 10.35 14.36 4.99
N SER A 122 10.36 13.25 4.23
CA SER A 122 11.58 12.50 3.95
C SER A 122 12.60 13.35 3.17
N ARG A 123 12.13 14.09 2.18
CA ARG A 123 12.99 15.04 1.45
C ARG A 123 13.52 16.16 2.36
N ALA A 124 12.65 16.74 3.19
CA ALA A 124 13.02 17.78 4.14
C ALA A 124 14.05 17.30 5.19
N ALA A 125 13.89 16.06 5.66
CA ALA A 125 14.80 15.43 6.63
C ALA A 125 16.09 14.88 5.96
N ARG A 126 16.25 14.96 4.64
CA ARG A 126 17.33 14.29 3.90
C ARG A 126 17.44 12.80 4.24
N SER A 127 16.28 12.17 4.40
CA SER A 127 16.09 10.74 4.58
C SER A 127 15.39 10.16 3.37
N LEU A 128 15.22 8.84 3.30
CA LEU A 128 14.53 8.18 2.21
C LEU A 128 13.32 7.42 2.74
N TYR A 129 12.17 7.70 2.14
CA TYR A 129 10.94 6.93 2.29
C TYR A 129 10.56 6.31 0.94
N THR A 130 10.27 5.02 0.93
CA THR A 130 9.77 4.31 -0.25
C THR A 130 8.79 3.21 0.15
N VAL A 131 7.77 3.01 -0.66
CA VAL A 131 6.97 1.78 -0.64
C VAL A 131 7.80 0.65 -1.24
N ALA A 132 7.71 -0.54 -0.65
CA ALA A 132 8.48 -1.70 -1.03
C ALA A 132 8.00 -2.30 -2.36
N LEU A 133 8.93 -2.77 -3.18
CA LEU A 133 8.63 -3.63 -4.32
C LEU A 133 8.06 -4.96 -3.83
N GLY A 134 7.22 -5.58 -4.65
CA GLY A 134 6.63 -6.90 -4.42
C GLY A 134 5.15 -6.85 -4.12
N ASP A 135 4.61 -5.75 -3.61
CA ASP A 135 3.17 -5.49 -3.62
C ASP A 135 2.76 -4.87 -4.96
N GLU A 136 1.52 -5.04 -5.38
CA GLU A 136 1.03 -4.68 -6.71
C GLU A 136 1.28 -3.21 -7.09
N PRO A 137 1.05 -2.21 -6.20
CA PRO A 137 1.23 -0.81 -6.59
C PRO A 137 2.68 -0.46 -6.97
N ALA A 138 3.67 -0.99 -6.25
CA ALA A 138 5.06 -0.70 -6.56
C ALA A 138 5.52 -1.39 -7.86
N VAL A 139 5.07 -2.61 -8.10
CA VAL A 139 5.30 -3.33 -9.36
C VAL A 139 4.66 -2.60 -10.53
N LEU A 140 3.42 -2.11 -10.37
CA LEU A 140 2.73 -1.32 -11.37
C LEU A 140 3.40 0.03 -11.63
N CYS A 141 3.92 0.69 -10.59
CA CYS A 141 4.66 1.94 -10.72
C CYS A 141 5.87 1.77 -11.65
N GLU A 142 6.67 0.71 -11.46
CA GLU A 142 7.78 0.37 -12.36
C GLU A 142 7.31 0.10 -13.81
N MET A 143 6.18 -0.59 -13.98
CA MET A 143 5.62 -0.87 -15.32
C MET A 143 5.08 0.39 -16.00
N VAL A 144 4.47 1.30 -15.26
CA VAL A 144 4.00 2.60 -15.75
C VAL A 144 5.18 3.47 -16.18
N ASP A 145 6.23 3.53 -15.36
CA ASP A 145 7.44 4.28 -15.69
C ASP A 145 8.13 3.70 -16.93
N PHE A 146 8.24 2.38 -17.01
CA PHE A 146 8.76 1.70 -18.20
C PHE A 146 7.97 2.07 -19.46
N ALA A 147 6.63 2.02 -19.41
CA ALA A 147 5.77 2.37 -20.53
C ALA A 147 5.97 3.84 -20.97
N ARG A 148 6.03 4.77 -20.01
CA ARG A 148 6.24 6.20 -20.27
C ARG A 148 7.62 6.51 -20.86
N LEU A 149 8.66 5.83 -20.38
CA LEU A 149 10.03 5.97 -20.90
C LEU A 149 10.14 5.48 -22.35
N LEU A 150 9.30 4.54 -22.76
CA LEU A 150 9.16 4.12 -24.17
C LEU A 150 8.31 5.09 -25.00
N GLY A 151 7.75 6.15 -24.42
CA GLY A 151 6.91 7.11 -25.09
C GLY A 151 5.46 6.68 -25.28
N PHE A 152 5.00 5.64 -24.57
CA PHE A 152 3.62 5.20 -24.64
C PHE A 152 2.72 6.02 -23.71
N GLU A 153 1.50 6.26 -24.17
CA GLU A 153 0.45 6.78 -23.33
C GLU A 153 -0.13 5.66 -22.46
N VAL A 154 -0.17 5.87 -21.15
CA VAL A 154 -0.81 4.94 -20.22
C VAL A 154 -2.31 5.19 -20.21
N ILE A 155 -3.08 4.21 -20.64
CA ILE A 155 -4.55 4.26 -20.64
C ILE A 155 -5.08 3.82 -19.28
N CYS A 156 -4.61 2.66 -18.80
CA CYS A 156 -5.03 2.06 -17.55
C CYS A 156 -3.89 1.27 -16.92
N ALA A 157 -3.71 1.39 -15.61
CA ALA A 157 -2.85 0.51 -14.84
C ALA A 157 -3.69 -0.23 -13.80
N GLY A 158 -3.56 -1.56 -13.72
CA GLY A 158 -4.47 -2.34 -12.88
C GLY A 158 -3.94 -3.67 -12.40
N LYS A 159 -4.68 -4.27 -11.48
CA LYS A 159 -4.36 -5.56 -10.87
C LYS A 159 -5.49 -6.58 -11.01
N GLY A 160 -5.14 -7.85 -10.90
CA GLY A 160 -6.12 -8.91 -10.65
C GLY A 160 -6.52 -8.94 -9.17
N LYS A 161 -7.82 -9.07 -8.89
CA LYS A 161 -8.33 -9.28 -7.54
C LYS A 161 -8.53 -10.78 -7.29
N ASN A 162 -7.74 -11.34 -6.37
CA ASN A 162 -7.77 -12.78 -6.06
C ASN A 162 -9.05 -13.25 -5.38
N ASN A 163 -9.67 -12.40 -4.55
CA ASN A 163 -10.77 -12.76 -3.69
C ASN A 163 -12.09 -12.24 -4.27
N ARG A 164 -13.20 -12.88 -3.93
CA ARG A 164 -14.52 -12.32 -4.20
C ARG A 164 -14.63 -10.91 -3.63
N LEU A 165 -15.49 -10.09 -4.18
CA LEU A 165 -15.82 -8.79 -3.61
C LEU A 165 -17.12 -8.93 -2.80
N ASP A 166 -17.00 -8.70 -1.49
CA ASP A 166 -18.12 -8.69 -0.56
C ASP A 166 -17.90 -7.55 0.45
N ARG A 167 -18.60 -6.44 0.24
CA ARG A 167 -18.46 -5.21 1.04
C ARG A 167 -18.87 -5.41 2.52
N ASP A 168 -19.62 -6.45 2.82
CA ASP A 168 -20.10 -6.77 4.17
C ASP A 168 -19.14 -7.73 4.91
N ALA A 169 -18.04 -8.13 4.28
CA ALA A 169 -17.08 -9.05 4.91
C ALA A 169 -16.52 -8.47 6.21
N THR A 170 -16.55 -9.28 7.26
CA THR A 170 -16.02 -8.98 8.59
C THR A 170 -15.01 -10.04 9.02
N PRO A 171 -14.17 -9.80 10.04
CA PRO A 171 -13.28 -10.81 10.57
C PRO A 171 -14.01 -12.12 10.95
N ALA A 172 -15.21 -12.01 11.50
CA ALA A 172 -16.02 -13.16 11.87
C ALA A 172 -16.52 -13.95 10.64
N SER A 173 -16.99 -13.25 9.58
CA SER A 173 -17.51 -13.90 8.37
C SER A 173 -16.46 -14.64 7.54
N VAL A 174 -15.18 -14.28 7.69
CA VAL A 174 -14.05 -14.91 6.96
C VAL A 174 -13.15 -15.77 7.85
N ALA A 175 -13.52 -15.99 9.12
CA ALA A 175 -12.65 -16.64 10.11
C ALA A 175 -12.22 -18.05 9.71
N GLU A 176 -13.13 -18.87 9.19
CA GLU A 176 -12.82 -20.23 8.74
C GLU A 176 -11.88 -20.24 7.52
N GLU A 177 -12.10 -19.33 6.59
CA GLU A 177 -11.25 -19.18 5.41
C GLU A 177 -9.86 -18.71 5.82
N ALA A 178 -9.78 -17.72 6.70
CA ALA A 178 -8.53 -17.22 7.26
C ALA A 178 -7.73 -18.32 7.97
N ALA A 179 -8.40 -19.16 8.77
CA ALA A 179 -7.74 -20.26 9.47
C ALA A 179 -7.16 -21.30 8.49
N ARG A 180 -7.86 -21.63 7.40
CA ARG A 180 -7.36 -22.55 6.35
C ARG A 180 -6.07 -22.04 5.67
N TRP A 181 -5.93 -20.74 5.53
CA TRP A 181 -4.78 -20.12 4.89
C TRP A 181 -3.71 -19.63 5.87
N GLY A 182 -3.91 -19.80 7.18
CA GLY A 182 -3.02 -19.26 8.21
C GLY A 182 -2.96 -17.73 8.22
N MET A 183 -4.03 -17.07 7.77
CA MET A 183 -4.12 -15.62 7.65
C MET A 183 -4.79 -14.98 8.86
N ASN A 184 -4.46 -13.72 9.11
CA ASN A 184 -5.22 -12.90 10.06
C ASN A 184 -6.63 -12.62 9.49
N PRO A 185 -7.73 -12.94 10.20
CA PRO A 185 -9.09 -12.71 9.73
C PRO A 185 -9.39 -11.26 9.36
N ARG A 186 -8.83 -10.29 10.09
CA ARG A 186 -8.99 -8.87 9.80
C ARG A 186 -8.34 -8.49 8.46
N MET A 187 -7.16 -9.03 8.17
CA MET A 187 -6.48 -8.83 6.89
C MET A 187 -7.28 -9.45 5.74
N LEU A 188 -7.78 -10.68 5.93
CA LEU A 188 -8.61 -11.33 4.91
C LEU A 188 -9.92 -10.56 4.68
N ALA A 189 -10.54 -10.03 5.73
CA ALA A 189 -11.73 -9.18 5.59
C ALA A 189 -11.44 -7.94 4.73
N ALA A 190 -10.28 -7.28 4.91
CA ALA A 190 -9.86 -6.14 4.08
C ALA A 190 -9.62 -6.51 2.61
N PHE A 191 -9.16 -7.74 2.32
CA PHE A 191 -9.08 -8.26 0.95
C PHE A 191 -10.47 -8.49 0.36
N VAL A 192 -11.34 -9.17 1.10
CA VAL A 192 -12.67 -9.57 0.63
C VAL A 192 -13.59 -8.37 0.46
N ASP A 193 -13.59 -7.40 1.39
CA ASP A 193 -14.40 -6.18 1.27
C ASP A 193 -13.86 -5.19 0.22
N GLY A 194 -12.65 -5.46 -0.29
CA GLY A 194 -11.99 -4.67 -1.33
C GLY A 194 -11.23 -3.45 -0.85
N THR A 195 -11.20 -3.15 0.45
CA THR A 195 -10.46 -2.00 1.01
C THR A 195 -8.99 -2.05 0.62
N LYS A 196 -8.37 -3.24 0.70
CA LYS A 196 -6.97 -3.42 0.31
C LYS A 196 -6.75 -3.02 -1.16
N THR A 197 -7.58 -3.50 -2.08
CA THR A 197 -7.52 -3.13 -3.51
C THR A 197 -7.67 -1.62 -3.71
N MET A 198 -8.60 -0.98 -2.98
CA MET A 198 -8.81 0.47 -3.06
C MET A 198 -7.58 1.24 -2.55
N ALA A 199 -6.99 0.84 -1.43
CA ALA A 199 -5.78 1.46 -0.88
C ALA A 199 -4.58 1.30 -1.84
N GLU A 200 -4.37 0.10 -2.39
CA GLU A 200 -3.29 -0.19 -3.35
C GLU A 200 -3.40 0.67 -4.61
N MET A 201 -4.59 0.77 -5.19
CA MET A 201 -4.80 1.57 -6.39
C MET A 201 -4.74 3.08 -6.09
N THR A 202 -5.14 3.52 -4.89
CA THR A 202 -4.92 4.89 -4.42
C THR A 202 -3.44 5.23 -4.31
N ALA A 203 -2.63 4.36 -3.70
CA ALA A 203 -1.19 4.57 -3.58
C ALA A 203 -0.51 4.62 -4.95
N LEU A 204 -0.85 3.71 -5.87
CA LEU A 204 -0.38 3.74 -7.26
C LEU A 204 -0.76 5.04 -7.96
N ALA A 205 -2.03 5.44 -7.88
CA ALA A 205 -2.52 6.65 -8.53
C ALA A 205 -1.71 7.88 -8.09
N ASN A 206 -1.50 8.04 -6.78
CA ASN A 206 -0.77 9.15 -6.19
C ASN A 206 0.73 9.12 -6.50
N ALA A 207 1.31 7.94 -6.70
CA ALA A 207 2.71 7.80 -7.08
C ALA A 207 2.93 8.02 -8.58
N ALA A 208 2.07 7.45 -9.42
CA ALA A 208 2.22 7.43 -10.86
C ALA A 208 1.48 8.58 -11.59
N GLY A 209 0.82 9.48 -10.86
CA GLY A 209 0.05 10.58 -11.50
C GLY A 209 -1.12 10.06 -12.32
N LEU A 210 -1.82 9.05 -11.81
CA LEU A 210 -3.04 8.49 -12.39
C LEU A 210 -4.25 8.91 -11.53
N THR A 211 -5.47 8.67 -12.03
CA THR A 211 -6.70 8.92 -11.27
C THR A 211 -7.63 7.71 -11.31
N VAL A 212 -8.85 7.85 -10.77
CA VAL A 212 -9.93 6.89 -10.95
C VAL A 212 -10.87 7.36 -12.04
N ASP A 213 -11.45 6.44 -12.81
CA ASP A 213 -12.46 6.78 -13.80
C ASP A 213 -13.83 7.07 -13.15
N ARG A 214 -14.10 6.35 -12.06
CA ARG A 214 -15.28 6.50 -11.22
C ARG A 214 -14.99 6.10 -9.78
N THR A 215 -15.83 6.55 -8.85
CA THR A 215 -15.76 6.15 -7.43
C THR A 215 -15.76 4.64 -7.28
N GLY A 216 -14.74 4.09 -6.61
CA GLY A 216 -14.56 2.66 -6.35
C GLY A 216 -14.09 1.86 -7.54
N MET A 217 -13.72 2.52 -8.66
CA MET A 217 -13.31 1.88 -9.92
C MET A 217 -14.43 1.02 -10.53
N HIS A 218 -14.21 0.39 -11.70
CA HIS A 218 -15.23 -0.47 -12.33
C HIS A 218 -15.20 -1.89 -11.78
N GLY A 219 -14.01 -2.47 -11.63
CA GLY A 219 -13.82 -3.83 -11.16
C GLY A 219 -14.58 -4.89 -11.96
N PRO A 220 -14.48 -4.90 -13.29
CA PRO A 220 -15.25 -5.82 -14.13
C PRO A 220 -14.80 -7.27 -13.94
N LEU A 221 -15.69 -8.20 -14.27
CA LEU A 221 -15.30 -9.57 -14.53
C LEU A 221 -14.54 -9.61 -15.86
N ALA A 222 -13.24 -9.85 -15.81
CA ALA A 222 -12.39 -9.88 -16.99
C ALA A 222 -11.19 -10.81 -16.78
N ASN A 223 -10.90 -11.62 -17.80
CA ASN A 223 -9.71 -12.45 -17.87
C ASN A 223 -8.59 -11.74 -18.61
N ARG A 224 -7.40 -12.33 -18.62
CA ARG A 224 -6.21 -11.73 -19.28
C ARG A 224 -6.46 -11.39 -20.74
N ASP A 225 -7.18 -12.25 -21.46
CA ASP A 225 -7.47 -12.05 -22.89
C ASP A 225 -8.51 -10.94 -23.13
N ASP A 226 -9.25 -10.54 -22.09
CA ASP A 226 -10.27 -9.48 -22.16
C ASP A 226 -9.68 -8.08 -21.93
N LEU A 227 -8.46 -7.94 -21.41
CA LEU A 227 -7.91 -6.66 -20.93
C LEU A 227 -7.94 -5.57 -21.99
N LEU A 228 -7.57 -5.88 -23.24
CA LEU A 228 -7.61 -4.91 -24.37
C LEU A 228 -9.02 -4.60 -24.86
N ARG A 229 -9.99 -5.45 -24.58
CA ARG A 229 -11.38 -5.20 -24.93
C ARG A 229 -12.09 -4.38 -23.86
N VAL A 230 -11.70 -4.55 -22.61
CA VAL A 230 -12.37 -3.94 -21.45
C VAL A 230 -11.75 -2.61 -21.08
N PHE A 231 -10.44 -2.54 -20.88
CA PHE A 231 -9.77 -1.37 -20.31
C PHE A 231 -9.22 -0.40 -21.37
N VAL A 232 -10.04 -0.11 -22.37
CA VAL A 232 -9.83 0.94 -23.37
C VAL A 232 -10.98 1.96 -23.31
N PRO A 233 -10.86 3.14 -23.94
CA PRO A 233 -11.92 4.14 -23.94
C PRO A 233 -13.24 3.61 -24.50
N GLU A 234 -14.37 4.13 -23.99
CA GLU A 234 -15.72 3.81 -24.50
C GLU A 234 -15.86 4.07 -26.00
N ALA A 235 -15.22 5.13 -26.51
CA ALA A 235 -15.20 5.46 -27.94
C ALA A 235 -14.58 4.35 -28.80
N ASP A 236 -13.73 3.51 -28.22
CA ASP A 236 -13.06 2.38 -28.87
C ASP A 236 -13.64 1.02 -28.41
N GLY A 237 -14.81 1.04 -27.76
CA GLY A 237 -15.57 -0.15 -27.38
C GLY A 237 -15.27 -0.71 -26.00
N GLY A 238 -14.48 -0.04 -25.18
CA GLY A 238 -14.20 -0.41 -23.78
C GLY A 238 -15.14 0.24 -22.77
N ILE A 239 -14.67 0.36 -21.52
CA ILE A 239 -15.49 0.87 -20.40
C ILE A 239 -14.97 2.20 -19.82
N LEU A 240 -13.84 2.72 -20.28
CA LEU A 240 -13.20 3.88 -19.67
C LEU A 240 -13.70 5.19 -20.31
N THR A 241 -14.07 6.16 -19.48
CA THR A 241 -14.46 7.50 -19.95
C THR A 241 -13.25 8.41 -20.19
N ARG A 242 -12.10 8.04 -19.62
CA ARG A 242 -10.82 8.78 -19.74
C ARG A 242 -9.61 7.83 -19.70
N SER A 243 -8.46 8.32 -20.15
CA SER A 243 -7.16 7.64 -20.03
C SER A 243 -6.45 8.07 -18.72
N GLY A 244 -5.40 7.32 -18.36
CA GLY A 244 -4.58 7.64 -17.19
C GLY A 244 -5.24 7.24 -15.88
N VAL A 245 -5.91 6.09 -15.85
CA VAL A 245 -6.68 5.63 -14.69
C VAL A 245 -6.11 4.37 -14.07
N VAL A 246 -6.44 4.15 -12.80
CA VAL A 246 -6.20 2.89 -12.09
C VAL A 246 -7.46 2.05 -12.07
N GLU A 247 -7.29 0.70 -12.13
CA GLU A 247 -8.39 -0.25 -12.17
C GLU A 247 -8.04 -1.60 -11.53
N TYR A 248 -9.04 -2.47 -11.39
CA TYR A 248 -8.84 -3.87 -11.07
C TYR A 248 -9.77 -4.76 -11.88
N ALA A 249 -9.37 -6.01 -12.06
CA ALA A 249 -10.19 -7.04 -12.72
C ALA A 249 -10.46 -8.20 -11.77
N ILE A 250 -11.64 -8.76 -11.82
CA ILE A 250 -11.99 -10.00 -11.12
C ILE A 250 -11.99 -11.14 -12.16
N GLY A 251 -11.00 -12.05 -12.05
CA GLY A 251 -10.81 -13.13 -13.02
C GLY A 251 -9.40 -13.72 -12.93
N ASP A 252 -8.93 -14.32 -14.01
CA ASP A 252 -7.65 -15.02 -14.08
C ASP A 252 -6.43 -14.06 -14.26
N VAL A 253 -6.63 -12.76 -14.18
CA VAL A 253 -5.55 -11.77 -14.11
C VAL A 253 -4.75 -11.93 -12.82
N ALA A 254 -5.44 -12.24 -11.72
CA ALA A 254 -4.80 -12.48 -10.43
C ALA A 254 -3.90 -13.75 -10.45
N PRO A 255 -2.71 -13.74 -9.80
CA PRO A 255 -2.10 -12.66 -9.00
C PRO A 255 -1.31 -11.63 -9.82
N GLY A 256 -1.64 -11.42 -11.07
CA GLY A 256 -0.94 -10.55 -11.99
C GLY A 256 -1.36 -9.09 -11.92
N VAL A 257 -0.55 -8.27 -12.55
CA VAL A 257 -0.76 -6.83 -12.75
C VAL A 257 -0.62 -6.49 -14.24
N PHE A 258 -1.27 -5.41 -14.70
CA PHE A 258 -1.26 -5.04 -16.10
C PHE A 258 -1.24 -3.53 -16.30
N VAL A 259 -0.68 -3.10 -17.43
CA VAL A 259 -0.77 -1.72 -17.92
C VAL A 259 -1.26 -1.78 -19.37
N VAL A 260 -2.39 -1.14 -19.64
CA VAL A 260 -2.87 -0.91 -21.01
C VAL A 260 -2.28 0.39 -21.49
N VAL A 261 -1.60 0.34 -22.63
CA VAL A 261 -0.91 1.47 -23.23
C VAL A 261 -1.36 1.72 -24.65
N ARG A 262 -1.18 2.95 -25.14
CA ARG A 262 -1.41 3.33 -26.53
C ARG A 262 -0.11 3.81 -27.17
N ALA A 263 0.24 3.23 -28.32
CA ALA A 263 1.29 3.78 -29.19
C ALA A 263 0.66 4.77 -30.18
N SER A 264 1.05 6.03 -30.09
CA SER A 264 0.46 7.12 -30.89
C SER A 264 1.03 7.18 -32.31
N ASP A 265 2.30 6.80 -32.51
CA ASP A 265 2.97 6.87 -33.79
C ASP A 265 2.93 5.54 -34.57
N GLU A 266 2.90 5.65 -35.90
CA GLU A 266 2.76 4.50 -36.79
C GLU A 266 4.00 3.59 -36.80
N ARG A 267 5.19 4.17 -36.60
CA ARG A 267 6.43 3.39 -36.59
C ARG A 267 6.47 2.46 -35.37
N SER A 268 6.22 2.97 -34.19
CA SER A 268 6.12 2.16 -32.97
C SER A 268 5.07 1.07 -33.11
N ARG A 269 3.92 1.35 -33.73
CA ARG A 269 2.90 0.32 -34.00
C ARG A 269 3.41 -0.80 -34.91
N ARG A 270 4.12 -0.46 -35.99
CA ARG A 270 4.72 -1.47 -36.90
C ARG A 270 5.78 -2.31 -36.18
N ASP A 271 6.61 -1.68 -35.34
CA ASP A 271 7.63 -2.40 -34.57
C ASP A 271 6.97 -3.36 -33.55
N LEU A 272 5.90 -2.95 -32.85
CA LEU A 272 5.15 -3.78 -31.94
C LEU A 272 4.40 -4.92 -32.66
N GLU A 273 3.86 -4.67 -33.86
CA GLU A 273 3.25 -5.72 -34.70
C GLU A 273 4.29 -6.75 -35.15
N TYR A 274 5.47 -6.30 -35.57
CA TYR A 274 6.60 -7.19 -35.88
C TYR A 274 7.00 -8.05 -34.68
N LEU A 275 6.97 -7.48 -33.47
CA LEU A 275 7.22 -8.18 -32.19
C LEU A 275 6.04 -9.03 -31.70
N ARG A 276 4.97 -9.14 -32.49
CA ARG A 276 3.76 -9.94 -32.23
C ARG A 276 2.97 -9.47 -31.00
N MET A 277 3.02 -8.20 -30.70
CA MET A 277 2.21 -7.62 -29.62
C MET A 277 0.79 -7.21 -30.07
N GLY A 278 0.45 -7.39 -31.36
CA GLY A 278 -0.84 -7.02 -31.95
C GLY A 278 -0.72 -5.84 -32.90
N SER A 279 -1.83 -5.53 -33.61
CA SER A 279 -1.87 -4.44 -34.62
C SER A 279 -2.09 -3.05 -33.99
N GLY A 280 -2.37 -2.98 -32.68
CA GLY A 280 -2.61 -1.73 -31.97
C GLY A 280 -3.96 -1.06 -32.32
N PRO A 281 -4.19 0.18 -31.90
CA PRO A 281 -3.24 1.08 -31.24
C PRO A 281 -2.99 0.80 -29.76
N TYR A 282 -3.78 -0.09 -29.15
CA TYR A 282 -3.68 -0.45 -27.72
C TYR A 282 -2.90 -1.76 -27.55
N TYR A 283 -2.13 -1.82 -26.45
CA TYR A 283 -1.29 -2.97 -26.11
C TYR A 283 -1.38 -3.22 -24.61
N VAL A 284 -1.21 -4.49 -24.19
CA VAL A 284 -1.12 -4.87 -22.78
C VAL A 284 0.32 -5.22 -22.44
N MET A 285 0.84 -4.59 -21.41
CA MET A 285 2.00 -5.06 -20.66
C MET A 285 1.47 -5.81 -19.45
N HIS A 286 1.73 -7.10 -19.36
CA HIS A 286 1.21 -7.96 -18.29
C HIS A 286 2.35 -8.67 -17.57
N ARG A 287 2.38 -8.53 -16.24
CA ARG A 287 3.23 -9.33 -15.37
C ARG A 287 2.33 -10.31 -14.62
N PRO A 288 2.42 -11.64 -14.87
CA PRO A 288 1.47 -12.62 -14.37
C PRO A 288 1.63 -12.93 -12.87
N PHE A 289 2.49 -12.24 -12.19
CA PHE A 289 2.78 -12.42 -10.77
C PHE A 289 3.29 -11.13 -10.13
N HIS A 290 3.13 -11.04 -8.83
CA HIS A 290 3.92 -10.23 -7.91
C HIS A 290 4.36 -11.13 -6.76
N LEU A 291 5.55 -10.95 -6.22
CA LEU A 291 6.15 -11.92 -5.30
C LEU A 291 6.15 -11.46 -3.84
N ALA A 292 5.38 -10.43 -3.53
CA ALA A 292 5.17 -9.90 -2.17
C ALA A 292 6.51 -9.77 -1.40
N SER A 293 6.62 -10.45 -0.27
CA SER A 293 7.80 -10.38 0.62
C SER A 293 9.13 -10.75 -0.05
N LEU A 294 9.11 -11.50 -1.15
CA LEU A 294 10.33 -11.95 -1.84
C LEU A 294 11.05 -10.82 -2.59
N GLU A 295 10.31 -9.79 -3.03
CA GLU A 295 10.86 -8.66 -3.77
C GLU A 295 11.29 -7.49 -2.87
N VAL A 296 10.84 -7.43 -1.64
CA VAL A 296 11.14 -6.34 -0.68
C VAL A 296 12.64 -6.06 -0.55
N PRO A 297 13.53 -7.07 -0.50
CA PRO A 297 14.96 -6.84 -0.44
C PRO A 297 15.52 -6.03 -1.61
N ILE A 298 14.88 -6.05 -2.77
CA ILE A 298 15.29 -5.23 -3.92
C ILE A 298 15.19 -3.75 -3.56
N SER A 299 14.07 -3.34 -2.96
CA SER A 299 13.91 -1.95 -2.49
C SER A 299 14.87 -1.61 -1.36
N VAL A 300 15.18 -2.55 -0.47
CA VAL A 300 16.17 -2.35 0.60
C VAL A 300 17.55 -2.07 0.01
N VAL A 301 17.97 -2.87 -0.97
CA VAL A 301 19.28 -2.73 -1.64
C VAL A 301 19.36 -1.42 -2.43
N ARG A 302 18.38 -1.16 -3.29
CA ARG A 302 18.32 0.07 -4.11
C ARG A 302 18.32 1.33 -3.24
N ALA A 303 17.52 1.34 -2.19
CA ALA A 303 17.46 2.49 -1.28
C ALA A 303 18.77 2.71 -0.51
N ALA A 304 19.40 1.62 -0.05
CA ALA A 304 20.62 1.70 0.77
C ALA A 304 21.88 2.01 -0.05
N LEU A 305 22.01 1.45 -1.25
CA LEU A 305 23.22 1.56 -2.06
C LEU A 305 23.14 2.68 -3.10
N ASP A 306 21.98 2.83 -3.73
CA ASP A 306 21.82 3.74 -4.87
C ASP A 306 21.01 5.00 -4.51
N GLY A 307 20.39 5.04 -3.31
CA GLY A 307 19.50 6.11 -2.91
C GLY A 307 18.19 6.16 -3.75
N GLU A 308 17.83 5.04 -4.37
CA GLU A 308 16.67 4.95 -5.23
C GLU A 308 15.38 4.75 -4.43
N VAL A 309 14.33 5.39 -4.91
CA VAL A 309 12.95 5.23 -4.43
C VAL A 309 12.22 4.29 -5.39
N THR A 310 11.69 3.19 -4.88
CA THR A 310 10.87 2.28 -5.69
C THR A 310 9.52 2.90 -6.02
N MET A 311 8.78 3.37 -5.01
CA MET A 311 7.52 4.06 -5.16
C MET A 311 7.29 5.01 -3.98
N ARG A 312 6.75 6.19 -4.25
CA ARG A 312 6.21 7.13 -3.26
C ARG A 312 5.28 8.12 -3.93
N ALA A 313 4.38 8.74 -3.19
CA ALA A 313 3.54 9.80 -3.71
C ALA A 313 4.36 10.93 -4.37
N ALA A 314 3.94 11.35 -5.56
CA ALA A 314 4.65 12.34 -6.37
C ALA A 314 4.44 13.77 -5.85
N GLY A 315 3.21 14.09 -5.42
CA GLY A 315 2.77 15.41 -4.96
C GLY A 315 1.51 15.35 -4.11
N ALA A 316 0.60 16.28 -4.28
CA ALA A 316 -0.72 16.24 -3.66
C ALA A 316 -1.49 14.99 -4.09
N PRO A 317 -2.33 14.42 -3.23
CA PRO A 317 -3.15 13.26 -3.59
C PRO A 317 -4.08 13.57 -4.77
N LEU A 318 -4.11 12.68 -5.76
CA LEU A 318 -5.04 12.66 -6.88
C LEU A 318 -6.24 11.74 -6.60
N VAL A 319 -6.04 10.74 -5.75
CA VAL A 319 -7.05 9.78 -5.32
C VAL A 319 -6.98 9.62 -3.81
N GLU A 320 -8.14 9.48 -3.18
CA GLU A 320 -8.30 9.21 -1.75
C GLU A 320 -9.00 7.87 -1.53
N CYS A 321 -8.56 7.08 -0.56
CA CYS A 321 -9.27 5.90 -0.10
C CYS A 321 -10.18 6.29 1.07
N VAL A 322 -11.45 6.59 0.78
CA VAL A 322 -12.41 7.11 1.77
C VAL A 322 -13.15 6.00 2.51
N ALA A 323 -13.55 6.28 3.76
CA ALA A 323 -14.31 5.35 4.59
C ALA A 323 -15.81 5.36 4.23
N VAL A 324 -16.39 4.17 4.10
CA VAL A 324 -17.82 3.95 3.85
C VAL A 324 -18.37 3.01 4.91
N ALA A 325 -19.53 3.30 5.47
CA ALA A 325 -20.17 2.48 6.50
C ALA A 325 -20.60 1.11 5.94
N LYS A 326 -20.15 0.00 6.55
CA LYS A 326 -20.57 -1.37 6.20
C LYS A 326 -22.02 -1.66 6.59
N ARG A 327 -22.48 -1.07 7.67
CA ARG A 327 -23.80 -1.23 8.26
C ARG A 327 -24.26 0.11 8.82
N ASP A 328 -25.49 0.16 9.34
CA ASP A 328 -25.92 1.30 10.13
C ASP A 328 -25.07 1.40 11.40
N LEU A 329 -24.58 2.60 11.69
CA LEU A 329 -23.75 2.91 12.84
C LEU A 329 -24.51 3.85 13.76
N ALA A 330 -24.54 3.55 15.05
CA ALA A 330 -25.18 4.40 16.05
C ALA A 330 -24.32 5.63 16.38
N ALA A 331 -24.92 6.69 16.92
CA ALA A 331 -24.19 7.82 17.45
C ALA A 331 -23.32 7.39 18.66
N GLY A 332 -22.05 7.83 18.69
CA GLY A 332 -21.07 7.48 19.73
C GLY A 332 -20.40 6.12 19.53
N GLU A 333 -20.71 5.40 18.45
CA GLU A 333 -20.11 4.11 18.14
C GLU A 333 -18.64 4.26 17.76
N GLU A 334 -17.79 3.36 18.27
CA GLU A 334 -16.36 3.33 17.96
C GLU A 334 -16.10 2.69 16.59
N LEU A 335 -15.26 3.33 15.78
CA LEU A 335 -14.88 2.86 14.48
C LEU A 335 -13.63 1.98 14.60
N ASP A 336 -13.69 0.78 14.05
CA ASP A 336 -12.62 -0.20 14.14
C ASP A 336 -11.65 -0.15 12.94
N GLY A 337 -11.95 0.62 11.89
CA GLY A 337 -11.07 0.88 10.75
C GLY A 337 -10.93 -0.29 9.77
N ILE A 338 -9.82 -0.34 9.05
CA ILE A 338 -9.56 -1.26 7.92
C ILE A 338 -9.73 -2.72 8.32
N GLY A 339 -10.49 -3.46 7.50
CA GLY A 339 -10.76 -4.87 7.69
C GLY A 339 -11.61 -5.20 8.92
N GLY A 340 -12.25 -4.21 9.51
CA GLY A 340 -13.15 -4.34 10.65
C GLY A 340 -14.61 -4.58 10.26
N GLU A 341 -15.51 -4.26 11.21
CA GLU A 341 -16.95 -4.46 11.08
C GLU A 341 -17.71 -3.18 10.73
N THR A 342 -17.06 -2.01 10.90
CA THR A 342 -17.75 -0.72 10.81
C THR A 342 -17.62 -0.08 9.44
N VAL A 343 -16.45 -0.16 8.80
CA VAL A 343 -16.17 0.55 7.54
C VAL A 343 -15.40 -0.30 6.54
N TYR A 344 -15.53 0.08 5.26
CA TYR A 344 -14.66 -0.34 4.18
C TYR A 344 -14.15 0.88 3.39
N GLY A 345 -13.10 0.70 2.58
CA GLY A 345 -12.50 1.76 1.77
C GLY A 345 -13.05 1.81 0.34
N LEU A 346 -13.20 3.02 -0.22
CA LEU A 346 -13.41 3.27 -1.65
C LEU A 346 -12.41 4.28 -2.18
N ALA A 347 -11.84 4.01 -3.34
CA ALA A 347 -11.01 4.95 -4.08
C ALA A 347 -11.90 6.00 -4.76
N VAL A 348 -11.62 7.27 -4.49
CA VAL A 348 -12.40 8.43 -4.97
C VAL A 348 -11.43 9.50 -5.47
N ASP A 349 -11.80 10.23 -6.51
CA ASP A 349 -11.05 11.41 -6.94
C ASP A 349 -10.83 12.37 -5.75
N ALA A 350 -9.60 12.87 -5.59
CA ALA A 350 -9.25 13.66 -4.39
C ALA A 350 -9.99 14.99 -4.31
N ASP A 351 -10.33 15.62 -5.44
CA ASP A 351 -11.10 16.85 -5.44
C ASP A 351 -12.56 16.57 -5.05
N GLU A 352 -13.13 15.46 -5.51
CA GLU A 352 -14.46 15.01 -5.07
C GLU A 352 -14.47 14.68 -3.56
N ALA A 353 -13.46 13.95 -3.08
CA ALA A 353 -13.33 13.62 -1.67
C ALA A 353 -13.23 14.90 -0.80
N ARG A 354 -12.41 15.86 -1.23
CA ARG A 354 -12.23 17.14 -0.55
C ARG A 354 -13.51 17.97 -0.54
N ALA A 355 -14.20 18.07 -1.68
CA ALA A 355 -15.45 18.80 -1.79
C ALA A 355 -16.55 18.27 -0.84
N ARG A 356 -16.51 16.99 -0.50
CA ARG A 356 -17.42 16.32 0.43
C ARG A 356 -16.86 16.23 1.86
N SER A 357 -15.65 16.72 2.12
CA SER A 357 -14.95 16.52 3.39
C SER A 357 -14.91 15.03 3.80
N ALA A 358 -14.74 14.13 2.82
CA ALA A 358 -14.77 12.70 3.05
C ALA A 358 -13.56 12.24 3.87
N MET A 359 -13.78 11.31 4.81
CA MET A 359 -12.74 10.82 5.72
C MET A 359 -11.96 9.69 5.07
N PRO A 360 -10.60 9.76 5.02
CA PRO A 360 -9.78 8.63 4.63
C PRO A 360 -9.95 7.45 5.58
N VAL A 361 -10.04 6.24 5.03
CA VAL A 361 -10.26 5.04 5.84
C VAL A 361 -9.11 4.74 6.82
N GLY A 362 -7.89 5.18 6.52
CA GLY A 362 -6.72 4.95 7.36
C GLY A 362 -6.66 5.79 8.64
N VAL A 363 -7.52 6.82 8.79
CA VAL A 363 -7.52 7.68 9.99
C VAL A 363 -8.69 7.41 10.94
N VAL A 364 -9.69 6.61 10.54
CA VAL A 364 -10.94 6.51 11.33
C VAL A 364 -10.86 5.54 12.51
N ALA A 365 -9.86 4.65 12.54
CA ALA A 365 -9.71 3.67 13.61
C ALA A 365 -9.57 4.34 14.99
N GLY A 366 -10.35 3.87 15.98
CA GLY A 366 -10.40 4.46 17.32
C GLY A 366 -11.21 5.76 17.42
N GLY A 367 -11.67 6.29 16.29
CA GLY A 367 -12.60 7.42 16.25
C GLY A 367 -14.02 6.99 16.64
N ARG A 368 -14.90 7.98 16.87
CA ARG A 368 -16.31 7.74 17.23
C ARG A 368 -17.23 8.53 16.33
N THR A 369 -18.37 7.90 15.98
CA THR A 369 -19.42 8.57 15.23
C THR A 369 -20.03 9.69 16.08
N ARG A 370 -20.33 10.84 15.46
CA ARG A 370 -21.01 11.97 16.12
C ARG A 370 -22.53 11.88 16.02
N ARG A 371 -23.02 11.11 15.04
CA ARG A 371 -24.44 10.91 14.74
C ARG A 371 -24.65 9.51 14.16
N GLU A 372 -25.88 9.12 13.96
CA GLU A 372 -26.24 7.92 13.21
C GLU A 372 -25.76 8.06 11.76
N ILE A 373 -25.19 6.98 11.22
CA ILE A 373 -24.68 6.90 9.85
C ILE A 373 -25.31 5.68 9.19
N ALA A 374 -25.97 5.88 8.06
CA ALA A 374 -26.60 4.80 7.33
C ALA A 374 -25.57 3.93 6.59
N ARG A 375 -25.87 2.64 6.43
CA ARG A 375 -25.09 1.72 5.59
C ARG A 375 -24.88 2.30 4.19
N GLY A 376 -23.65 2.21 3.70
CA GLY A 376 -23.24 2.71 2.38
C GLY A 376 -22.98 4.21 2.33
N GLN A 377 -23.17 4.94 3.43
CA GLN A 377 -22.82 6.36 3.49
C GLN A 377 -21.30 6.53 3.61
N VAL A 378 -20.74 7.44 2.80
CA VAL A 378 -19.35 7.91 2.96
C VAL A 378 -19.27 8.73 4.25
N LEU A 379 -18.32 8.41 5.11
CA LEU A 379 -18.06 9.15 6.34
C LEU A 379 -17.38 10.49 6.01
N THR A 380 -17.79 11.55 6.69
CA THR A 380 -17.23 12.90 6.55
C THR A 380 -16.66 13.39 7.89
N GLU A 381 -15.90 14.49 7.84
CA GLU A 381 -15.36 15.14 9.05
C GLU A 381 -16.44 15.53 10.07
N GLN A 382 -17.66 15.81 9.62
CA GLN A 382 -18.79 16.12 10.50
C GLN A 382 -19.35 14.89 11.20
N ASP A 383 -19.13 13.71 10.63
CA ASP A 383 -19.66 12.43 11.11
C ASP A 383 -18.81 11.81 12.20
N VAL A 384 -17.50 12.12 12.23
CA VAL A 384 -16.52 11.38 13.04
C VAL A 384 -15.77 12.31 13.97
N GLN A 385 -15.62 11.90 15.23
CA GLN A 385 -14.65 12.43 16.16
C GLN A 385 -13.41 11.53 16.14
N LEU A 386 -12.31 12.02 15.58
CA LEU A 386 -11.05 11.27 15.49
C LEU A 386 -10.33 11.21 16.85
N ASP A 387 -9.47 10.23 17.04
CA ASP A 387 -8.54 10.22 18.18
C ASP A 387 -7.38 11.21 17.88
N GLU A 388 -7.42 12.34 18.52
CA GLU A 388 -6.42 13.40 18.38
C GLU A 388 -5.00 13.00 18.83
N ARG A 389 -4.86 11.88 19.54
CA ARG A 389 -3.54 11.36 19.96
C ARG A 389 -2.92 10.47 18.90
N SER A 390 -3.67 10.10 17.86
CA SER A 390 -3.21 9.27 16.77
C SER A 390 -2.20 10.02 15.89
N VAL A 391 -1.05 9.40 15.66
CA VAL A 391 0.03 9.97 14.85
C VAL A 391 -0.37 10.05 13.38
N VAL A 392 -1.07 9.04 12.85
CA VAL A 392 -1.54 9.08 11.46
C VAL A 392 -2.56 10.20 11.25
N VAL A 393 -3.41 10.49 12.24
CA VAL A 393 -4.35 11.63 12.21
C VAL A 393 -3.60 12.96 12.16
N GLN A 394 -2.55 13.13 12.98
CA GLN A 394 -1.73 14.35 12.98
C GLN A 394 -0.97 14.53 11.65
N LEU A 395 -0.41 13.47 11.09
CA LEU A 395 0.22 13.51 9.77
C LEU A 395 -0.78 13.84 8.67
N ARG A 396 -1.99 13.30 8.75
CA ARG A 396 -3.05 13.62 7.77
C ARG A 396 -3.43 15.10 7.84
N ARG A 397 -3.61 15.67 9.00
CA ARG A 397 -3.88 17.11 9.15
C ARG A 397 -2.76 17.98 8.60
N LEU A 398 -1.51 17.56 8.82
CA LEU A 398 -0.35 18.24 8.22
C LEU A 398 -0.39 18.15 6.69
N GLN A 399 -0.70 16.97 6.13
CA GLN A 399 -0.86 16.79 4.68
C GLN A 399 -1.92 17.73 4.12
N ASP A 400 -3.11 17.77 4.73
CA ASP A 400 -4.22 18.60 4.28
C ASP A 400 -3.88 20.10 4.36
N ALA A 401 -3.18 20.52 5.41
CA ALA A 401 -2.70 21.89 5.55
C ALA A 401 -1.67 22.26 4.47
N LEU A 402 -0.72 21.35 4.14
CA LEU A 402 0.29 21.58 3.11
C LEU A 402 -0.32 21.61 1.70
N VAL A 403 -1.31 20.77 1.43
CA VAL A 403 -2.09 20.80 0.18
C VAL A 403 -2.87 22.10 0.08
N GLY A 404 -3.59 22.49 1.13
CA GLY A 404 -4.35 23.74 1.16
C GLY A 404 -3.49 25.00 1.02
N ALA A 405 -2.22 24.94 1.45
CA ALA A 405 -1.24 26.01 1.29
C ALA A 405 -0.49 25.98 -0.06
N GLY A 406 -0.77 24.99 -0.94
CA GLY A 406 -0.08 24.81 -2.22
C GLY A 406 1.40 24.39 -2.08
N VAL A 407 1.82 23.87 -0.94
CA VAL A 407 3.17 23.36 -0.70
C VAL A 407 3.34 21.95 -1.26
N LEU A 408 2.29 21.15 -1.15
CA LEU A 408 2.12 19.89 -1.88
C LEU A 408 1.22 20.18 -3.08
N SER A 409 1.78 20.07 -4.27
CA SER A 409 1.10 20.31 -5.56
C SER A 409 1.34 19.13 -6.51
#